data_726bab7cdcc123ab8ff478e5d6649481
#
_entry.id   726bab7cdcc123ab8ff478e5d6649481
#
_cell.length_a   1.000
_cell.length_b   1.000
_cell.length_c   1.000
_cell.angle_alpha   90.00
_cell.angle_beta   90.00
_cell.angle_gamma   90.00
#
_symmetry.space_group_name_H-M   'P 1'
#
loop_
_entity.id
_entity.type
_entity.pdbx_description
1 polymer ?
#
loop_
_entity_poly.entity_id
_entity_poly.type
_entity_poly.pdbx_seq_one_letter_code
_entity_poly.pdbx_strand_id
1 'polypeptide(L)'
;LFVRYLLLMPVRVCVFVIFGPSTVAICLLVHVVPGKERRKWPGELALRICFRTLSHASSCIVYFHDHENRTTASSICVANHTSPLDALVLSLDNTYALTGQAYSVFSLLGFSQWMLSRIENHIWFNRQESDDRKAVSTRMRSHVAEPKNAPLLIFPEGVCVNNTSVMMFKKGAFELDCPIYPIA
;
A
#
# COMPACT_ATOMS: atom_id res chain seq x y z
N LEU A 1 4.14 32.18 2.62
CA LEU A 1 4.45 31.78 4.01
C LEU A 1 3.22 31.96 4.90
N PHE A 2 2.64 33.16 5.04
CA PHE A 2 1.50 33.47 5.90
C PHE A 2 0.30 32.53 5.70
N VAL A 3 -0.23 32.44 4.49
CA VAL A 3 -1.37 31.55 4.16
C VAL A 3 -1.03 30.08 4.47
N ARG A 4 0.19 29.64 4.13
CA ARG A 4 0.62 28.26 4.33
C ARG A 4 0.67 27.87 5.82
N TYR A 5 1.23 28.72 6.67
CA TYR A 5 1.46 28.37 8.08
C TYR A 5 0.33 28.80 9.01
N LEU A 6 -0.35 29.91 8.74
CA LEU A 6 -1.41 30.41 9.62
C LEU A 6 -2.80 29.94 9.26
N LEU A 7 -3.07 29.61 7.98
CA LEU A 7 -4.38 29.15 7.55
C LEU A 7 -4.36 27.64 7.20
N LEU A 8 -3.50 27.22 6.28
CA LEU A 8 -3.52 25.85 5.79
C LEU A 8 -2.97 24.84 6.79
N MET A 9 -1.90 25.17 7.50
CA MET A 9 -1.29 24.23 8.46
C MET A 9 -2.22 23.89 9.62
N PRO A 10 -2.88 24.85 10.31
CA PRO A 10 -3.84 24.50 11.36
C PRO A 10 -4.98 23.62 10.86
N VAL A 11 -5.53 23.90 9.67
CA VAL A 11 -6.59 23.07 9.06
C VAL A 11 -6.08 21.65 8.83
N ARG A 12 -4.88 21.47 8.32
CA ARG A 12 -4.26 20.14 8.10
C ARG A 12 -4.05 19.38 9.40
N VAL A 13 -3.55 20.07 10.42
CA VAL A 13 -3.36 19.49 11.75
C VAL A 13 -4.71 19.07 12.33
N CYS A 14 -5.75 19.90 12.22
CA CYS A 14 -7.10 19.53 12.65
C CYS A 14 -7.63 18.31 11.88
N VAL A 15 -7.45 18.27 10.56
CA VAL A 15 -7.84 17.11 9.73
C VAL A 15 -7.10 15.86 10.21
N PHE A 16 -5.79 15.94 10.40
CA PHE A 16 -4.99 14.80 10.85
C PHE A 16 -5.38 14.31 12.25
N VAL A 17 -5.57 15.24 13.21
CA VAL A 17 -5.89 14.90 14.61
C VAL A 17 -7.30 14.36 14.77
N ILE A 18 -8.26 14.87 14.01
CA ILE A 18 -9.66 14.43 14.12
C ILE A 18 -9.90 13.16 13.29
N PHE A 19 -9.53 13.19 12.02
CA PHE A 19 -9.83 12.09 11.10
C PHE A 19 -8.84 10.92 11.19
N GLY A 20 -7.58 11.16 11.57
CA GLY A 20 -6.59 10.10 11.75
C GLY A 20 -7.06 9.04 12.76
N PRO A 21 -7.33 9.38 14.02
CA PRO A 21 -7.85 8.44 15.00
C PRO A 21 -9.19 7.84 14.61
N SER A 22 -10.10 8.61 13.99
CA SER A 22 -11.39 8.12 13.54
C SER A 22 -11.25 7.03 12.47
N THR A 23 -10.35 7.19 11.50
CA THR A 23 -10.10 6.18 10.48
C THR A 23 -9.48 4.91 11.06
N VAL A 24 -8.57 5.04 12.02
CA VAL A 24 -8.03 3.88 12.76
C VAL A 24 -9.15 3.17 13.50
N ALA A 25 -10.04 3.90 14.18
CA ALA A 25 -11.19 3.32 14.88
C ALA A 25 -12.12 2.56 13.91
N ILE A 26 -12.41 3.13 12.74
CA ILE A 26 -13.21 2.46 11.70
C ILE A 26 -12.53 1.18 11.24
N CYS A 27 -11.23 1.21 10.98
CA CYS A 27 -10.47 0.02 10.60
C CYS A 27 -10.53 -1.06 11.71
N LEU A 28 -10.41 -0.67 12.98
CA LEU A 28 -10.53 -1.59 14.11
C LEU A 28 -11.95 -2.19 14.21
N LEU A 29 -12.99 -1.41 14.00
CA LEU A 29 -14.37 -1.89 13.97
C LEU A 29 -14.59 -2.92 12.84
N VAL A 30 -14.03 -2.69 11.67
CA VAL A 30 -14.05 -3.66 10.57
C VAL A 30 -13.41 -4.99 10.97
N HIS A 31 -12.39 -4.98 11.86
CA HIS A 31 -11.76 -6.22 12.34
C HIS A 31 -12.69 -7.10 13.19
N VAL A 32 -13.73 -6.54 13.79
CA VAL A 32 -14.74 -7.30 14.55
C VAL A 32 -15.64 -8.14 13.63
N VAL A 33 -15.76 -7.76 12.35
CA VAL A 33 -16.55 -8.53 11.37
C VAL A 33 -15.96 -9.93 11.19
N PRO A 34 -16.71 -10.99 11.47
CA PRO A 34 -16.20 -12.35 11.35
C PRO A 34 -16.11 -12.79 9.88
N GLY A 35 -15.04 -13.50 9.54
CA GLY A 35 -14.82 -14.01 8.19
C GLY A 35 -14.15 -12.99 7.26
N LYS A 36 -13.09 -13.45 6.55
CA LYS A 36 -12.28 -12.59 5.70
C LYS A 36 -13.06 -12.05 4.50
N GLU A 37 -13.87 -12.88 3.89
CA GLU A 37 -14.71 -12.50 2.74
C GLU A 37 -15.71 -11.38 3.09
N ARG A 38 -16.38 -11.48 4.25
CA ARG A 38 -17.33 -10.45 4.71
C ARG A 38 -16.64 -9.14 5.07
N ARG A 39 -15.38 -9.20 5.51
CA ARG A 39 -14.57 -8.06 5.91
C ARG A 39 -13.99 -7.31 4.72
N LYS A 40 -13.81 -7.98 3.57
CA LYS A 40 -13.09 -7.45 2.42
C LYS A 40 -13.66 -6.11 1.97
N TRP A 41 -14.91 -6.05 1.55
CA TRP A 41 -15.54 -4.82 1.06
C TRP A 41 -15.53 -3.66 2.08
N PRO A 42 -16.01 -3.83 3.33
CA PRO A 42 -15.97 -2.74 4.31
C PRO A 42 -14.54 -2.35 4.69
N GLY A 43 -13.61 -3.29 4.67
CA GLY A 43 -12.19 -3.04 4.92
C GLY A 43 -11.54 -2.20 3.82
N GLU A 44 -11.77 -2.54 2.57
CA GLU A 44 -11.28 -1.75 1.43
C GLU A 44 -11.85 -0.33 1.45
N LEU A 45 -13.14 -0.18 1.75
CA LEU A 45 -13.77 1.13 1.88
C LEU A 45 -13.14 1.95 3.02
N ALA A 46 -12.92 1.34 4.18
CA ALA A 46 -12.27 1.98 5.32
C ALA A 46 -10.85 2.43 4.98
N LEU A 47 -10.07 1.59 4.29
CA LEU A 47 -8.71 1.93 3.84
C LEU A 47 -8.71 3.08 2.82
N ARG A 48 -9.63 3.08 1.86
CA ARG A 48 -9.75 4.18 0.89
C ARG A 48 -10.07 5.50 1.57
N ILE A 49 -10.97 5.50 2.55
CA ILE A 49 -11.29 6.69 3.34
C ILE A 49 -10.03 7.14 4.11
N CYS A 50 -9.35 6.23 4.78
CA CYS A 50 -8.12 6.48 5.52
C CYS A 50 -7.05 7.12 4.61
N PHE A 51 -6.76 6.51 3.48
CA PHE A 51 -5.73 6.97 2.55
C PHE A 51 -6.09 8.32 1.92
N ARG A 52 -7.36 8.54 1.55
CA ARG A 52 -7.84 9.85 1.08
C ARG A 52 -7.66 10.93 2.14
N THR A 53 -8.08 10.65 3.36
CA THR A 53 -7.94 11.61 4.47
C THR A 53 -6.48 11.97 4.70
N LEU A 54 -5.60 10.98 4.71
CA LEU A 54 -4.17 11.19 4.89
C LEU A 54 -3.53 11.96 3.73
N SER A 55 -3.95 11.67 2.50
CA SER A 55 -3.53 12.41 1.30
C SER A 55 -3.96 13.87 1.36
N HIS A 56 -5.20 14.16 1.72
CA HIS A 56 -5.70 15.52 1.90
C HIS A 56 -4.98 16.27 3.04
N ALA A 57 -4.74 15.61 4.18
CA ALA A 57 -3.97 16.19 5.28
C ALA A 57 -2.53 16.54 4.85
N SER A 58 -1.94 15.73 3.99
CA SER A 58 -0.61 15.97 3.40
C SER A 58 -0.63 16.99 2.24
N SER A 59 -1.82 17.47 1.82
CA SER A 59 -2.03 18.30 0.63
C SER A 59 -1.51 17.68 -0.67
N CYS A 60 -1.55 16.39 -0.74
CA CYS A 60 -1.25 15.64 -1.93
C CYS A 60 -2.46 15.71 -2.88
N ILE A 61 -2.29 16.34 -4.04
CA ILE A 61 -3.27 16.33 -5.13
C ILE A 61 -2.75 15.33 -6.15
N VAL A 62 -3.52 14.27 -6.40
CA VAL A 62 -3.13 13.18 -7.27
C VAL A 62 -4.06 13.15 -8.47
N TYR A 63 -3.47 13.11 -9.66
CA TYR A 63 -4.17 12.88 -10.91
C TYR A 63 -3.71 11.56 -11.48
N PHE A 64 -4.66 10.68 -11.77
CA PHE A 64 -4.40 9.41 -12.43
C PHE A 64 -4.78 9.54 -13.90
N HIS A 65 -3.88 9.11 -14.77
CA HIS A 65 -4.09 9.07 -16.21
C HIS A 65 -4.29 7.60 -16.66
N ASP A 66 -4.79 7.42 -17.87
CA ASP A 66 -4.90 6.11 -18.53
C ASP A 66 -5.61 5.04 -17.68
N HIS A 67 -6.76 5.41 -17.13
CA HIS A 67 -7.55 4.52 -16.24
C HIS A 67 -7.91 3.17 -16.87
N GLU A 68 -7.95 3.08 -18.20
CA GLU A 68 -8.16 1.85 -18.96
C GLU A 68 -7.02 0.85 -18.77
N ASN A 69 -5.81 1.31 -18.46
CA ASN A 69 -4.63 0.50 -18.20
C ASN A 69 -4.46 0.13 -16.71
N ARG A 70 -5.51 0.30 -15.91
CA ARG A 70 -5.48 -0.02 -14.48
C ARG A 70 -5.19 -1.50 -14.24
N THR A 71 -4.35 -1.76 -13.26
CA THR A 71 -3.99 -3.12 -12.82
C THR A 71 -5.22 -3.94 -12.43
N THR A 72 -5.33 -5.14 -12.93
CA THR A 72 -6.40 -6.09 -12.65
C THR A 72 -5.96 -7.22 -11.72
N ALA A 73 -6.90 -8.08 -11.30
CA ALA A 73 -6.57 -9.27 -10.52
C ALA A 73 -5.59 -10.20 -11.28
N SER A 74 -4.91 -11.08 -10.56
CA SER A 74 -3.91 -12.00 -11.11
C SER A 74 -2.76 -11.33 -11.87
N SER A 75 -2.35 -10.15 -11.43
CA SER A 75 -1.31 -9.35 -12.04
C SER A 75 -0.49 -8.59 -10.99
N ILE A 76 0.58 -7.96 -11.45
CA ILE A 76 1.42 -7.11 -10.60
C ILE A 76 1.44 -5.68 -11.11
N CYS A 77 1.48 -4.75 -10.18
CA CYS A 77 1.80 -3.35 -10.41
C CYS A 77 3.25 -3.11 -10.01
N VAL A 78 4.02 -2.52 -10.90
CA VAL A 78 5.44 -2.20 -10.66
C VAL A 78 5.61 -0.69 -10.73
N ALA A 79 6.17 -0.11 -9.68
CA ALA A 79 6.44 1.33 -9.60
C ALA A 79 7.84 1.60 -9.05
N ASN A 80 8.42 2.76 -9.37
CA ASN A 80 9.59 3.27 -8.67
C ASN A 80 9.23 3.66 -7.23
N HIS A 81 10.23 3.76 -6.34
CA HIS A 81 9.99 3.98 -4.92
C HIS A 81 10.75 5.20 -4.40
N THR A 82 10.03 6.30 -4.22
CA THR A 82 10.61 7.58 -3.79
C THR A 82 10.30 7.89 -2.33
N SER A 83 9.16 7.40 -1.82
CA SER A 83 8.69 7.69 -0.48
C SER A 83 7.84 6.54 0.07
N PRO A 84 7.82 6.31 1.38
CA PRO A 84 6.85 5.39 1.99
C PRO A 84 5.38 5.75 1.68
N LEU A 85 5.11 6.98 1.26
CA LEU A 85 3.78 7.43 0.86
C LEU A 85 3.34 6.93 -0.52
N ASP A 86 4.25 6.41 -1.36
CA ASP A 86 3.92 5.95 -2.71
C ASP A 86 2.85 4.85 -2.69
N ALA A 87 2.97 3.89 -1.78
CA ALA A 87 1.98 2.84 -1.61
C ALA A 87 0.59 3.41 -1.24
N LEU A 88 0.56 4.47 -0.43
CA LEU A 88 -0.67 5.16 -0.05
C LEU A 88 -1.27 5.90 -1.24
N VAL A 89 -0.46 6.64 -2.00
CA VAL A 89 -0.91 7.40 -3.18
C VAL A 89 -1.48 6.46 -4.23
N LEU A 90 -0.78 5.37 -4.55
CA LEU A 90 -1.25 4.37 -5.51
C LEU A 90 -2.54 3.69 -5.05
N SER A 91 -2.68 3.46 -3.74
CA SER A 91 -3.90 2.86 -3.17
C SER A 91 -5.12 3.80 -3.15
N LEU A 92 -4.99 5.06 -3.59
CA LEU A 92 -6.14 5.95 -3.81
C LEU A 92 -6.93 5.57 -5.06
N ASP A 93 -6.24 5.04 -6.06
CA ASP A 93 -6.85 4.65 -7.34
C ASP A 93 -7.34 3.21 -7.32
N ASN A 94 -6.54 2.30 -6.79
CA ASN A 94 -6.83 0.87 -6.80
C ASN A 94 -6.46 0.21 -5.46
N THR A 95 -7.10 -0.92 -5.16
CA THR A 95 -6.71 -1.74 -3.99
C THR A 95 -5.56 -2.64 -4.38
N TYR A 96 -4.46 -2.58 -3.64
CA TYR A 96 -3.28 -3.40 -3.86
C TYR A 96 -2.94 -4.26 -2.65
N ALA A 97 -2.49 -5.48 -2.90
CA ALA A 97 -1.74 -6.25 -1.93
C ALA A 97 -0.30 -5.73 -1.91
N LEU A 98 0.15 -5.28 -0.75
CA LEU A 98 1.47 -4.67 -0.60
C LEU A 98 2.56 -5.71 -0.34
N THR A 99 3.77 -5.42 -0.81
CA THR A 99 4.97 -6.19 -0.49
C THR A 99 5.96 -5.31 0.27
N GLY A 100 6.59 -5.84 1.30
CA GLY A 100 7.57 -5.06 2.04
C GLY A 100 8.23 -5.81 3.18
N GLN A 101 9.15 -5.11 3.85
CA GLN A 101 9.82 -5.63 5.03
C GLN A 101 8.82 -5.77 6.19
N ALA A 102 8.89 -6.88 6.90
CA ALA A 102 8.13 -7.09 8.13
C ALA A 102 8.70 -6.24 9.28
N TYR A 103 7.83 -5.62 10.05
CA TYR A 103 8.17 -4.85 11.24
C TYR A 103 7.51 -5.47 12.48
N SER A 104 8.11 -5.24 13.65
CA SER A 104 7.51 -5.65 14.91
C SER A 104 6.15 -4.99 15.10
N VAL A 105 5.14 -5.76 15.51
CA VAL A 105 3.77 -5.27 15.76
C VAL A 105 3.71 -4.15 16.80
N PHE A 106 4.70 -4.07 17.67
CA PHE A 106 4.82 -3.01 18.67
C PHE A 106 5.34 -1.67 18.11
N SER A 107 5.78 -1.65 16.84
CA SER A 107 6.10 -0.41 16.12
C SER A 107 4.86 0.13 15.40
N LEU A 108 4.84 1.44 15.12
CA LEU A 108 3.77 2.06 14.35
C LEU A 108 3.58 1.39 12.97
N LEU A 109 4.70 1.11 12.29
CA LEU A 109 4.67 0.44 10.98
C LEU A 109 4.19 -1.01 11.09
N GLY A 110 4.65 -1.77 12.08
CA GLY A 110 4.21 -3.15 12.26
C GLY A 110 2.74 -3.25 12.69
N PHE A 111 2.26 -2.32 13.51
CA PHE A 111 0.83 -2.23 13.83
C PHE A 111 -0.01 -1.94 12.58
N SER A 112 0.42 -1.00 11.73
CA SER A 112 -0.27 -0.74 10.46
C SER A 112 -0.24 -1.94 9.52
N GLN A 113 0.88 -2.65 9.41
CA GLN A 113 0.98 -3.90 8.64
C GLN A 113 0.03 -4.98 9.16
N TRP A 114 -0.04 -5.16 10.48
CA TRP A 114 -0.98 -6.09 11.10
C TRP A 114 -2.42 -5.73 10.76
N MET A 115 -2.77 -4.46 10.85
CA MET A 115 -4.11 -3.96 10.53
C MET A 115 -4.47 -4.20 9.06
N LEU A 116 -3.57 -3.86 8.14
CA LEU A 116 -3.73 -4.08 6.70
C LEU A 116 -3.89 -5.57 6.35
N SER A 117 -3.07 -6.44 6.95
CA SER A 117 -3.08 -7.89 6.70
C SER A 117 -4.37 -8.59 7.12
N ARG A 118 -5.19 -7.93 7.90
CA ARG A 118 -6.53 -8.43 8.25
C ARG A 118 -7.56 -8.19 7.15
N ILE A 119 -7.29 -7.29 6.23
CA ILE A 119 -8.19 -6.89 5.13
C ILE A 119 -7.76 -7.58 3.84
N GLU A 120 -6.50 -7.45 3.45
CA GLU A 120 -5.93 -8.03 2.25
C GLU A 120 -4.74 -8.97 2.52
N ASN A 121 -4.38 -9.78 1.52
CA ASN A 121 -3.28 -10.74 1.58
C ASN A 121 -1.95 -10.05 1.25
N HIS A 122 -1.44 -9.19 2.14
CA HIS A 122 -0.13 -8.57 1.98
C HIS A 122 1.01 -9.59 2.18
N ILE A 123 2.17 -9.30 1.58
CA ILE A 123 3.35 -10.15 1.67
C ILE A 123 4.46 -9.40 2.40
N TRP A 124 4.63 -9.71 3.69
CA TRP A 124 5.71 -9.18 4.50
C TRP A 124 6.83 -10.20 4.62
N PHE A 125 8.09 -9.77 4.52
CA PHE A 125 9.27 -10.64 4.55
C PHE A 125 10.40 -10.03 5.37
N ASN A 126 11.25 -10.89 5.89
CA ASN A 126 12.46 -10.48 6.60
C ASN A 126 13.64 -10.41 5.62
N ARG A 127 14.27 -9.24 5.49
CA ARG A 127 15.40 -9.04 4.56
C ARG A 127 16.69 -9.76 4.95
N GLN A 128 16.82 -10.16 6.21
CA GLN A 128 18.07 -10.72 6.75
C GLN A 128 18.21 -12.22 6.46
N GLU A 129 17.14 -12.91 6.09
CA GLU A 129 17.16 -14.36 5.85
C GLU A 129 17.26 -14.67 4.35
N SER A 130 18.33 -15.36 3.95
CA SER A 130 18.55 -15.77 2.55
C SER A 130 17.49 -16.76 2.06
N ASP A 131 16.99 -17.61 2.94
CA ASP A 131 15.96 -18.61 2.64
C ASP A 131 14.60 -18.00 2.40
N ASP A 132 14.37 -16.79 2.91
CA ASP A 132 13.13 -16.04 2.72
C ASP A 132 12.89 -15.64 1.25
N ARG A 133 13.94 -15.50 0.43
CA ARG A 133 13.80 -15.11 -0.99
C ARG A 133 13.01 -16.12 -1.81
N LYS A 134 13.29 -17.41 -1.63
CA LYS A 134 12.56 -18.49 -2.33
C LYS A 134 11.13 -18.59 -1.80
N ALA A 135 10.95 -18.50 -0.49
CA ALA A 135 9.67 -18.50 0.16
C ALA A 135 8.81 -17.31 -0.29
N VAL A 136 9.40 -16.11 -0.36
CA VAL A 136 8.72 -14.90 -0.86
C VAL A 136 8.30 -15.06 -2.31
N SER A 137 9.17 -15.55 -3.20
CA SER A 137 8.83 -15.79 -4.60
C SER A 137 7.68 -16.79 -4.73
N THR A 138 7.69 -17.87 -3.97
CA THR A 138 6.61 -18.85 -3.94
C THR A 138 5.30 -18.23 -3.46
N ARG A 139 5.34 -17.42 -2.38
CA ARG A 139 4.16 -16.71 -1.85
C ARG A 139 3.58 -15.72 -2.86
N MET A 140 4.46 -14.99 -3.58
CA MET A 140 4.05 -14.06 -4.64
C MET A 140 3.36 -14.81 -5.79
N ARG A 141 3.92 -15.94 -6.25
CA ARG A 141 3.31 -16.78 -7.29
C ARG A 141 1.95 -17.31 -6.87
N SER A 142 1.85 -17.85 -5.65
CA SER A 142 0.58 -18.33 -5.11
C SER A 142 -0.46 -17.21 -4.97
N HIS A 143 -0.01 -15.99 -4.61
CA HIS A 143 -0.88 -14.83 -4.49
C HIS A 143 -1.48 -14.42 -5.85
N VAL A 144 -0.64 -14.33 -6.88
CA VAL A 144 -1.06 -13.94 -8.23
C VAL A 144 -1.92 -15.01 -8.89
N ALA A 145 -1.68 -16.29 -8.58
CA ALA A 145 -2.49 -17.41 -9.10
C ALA A 145 -3.93 -17.43 -8.56
N GLU A 146 -4.21 -16.72 -7.45
CA GLU A 146 -5.56 -16.67 -6.85
C GLU A 146 -6.32 -15.41 -7.33
N PRO A 147 -7.35 -15.56 -8.22
CA PRO A 147 -8.05 -14.42 -8.80
C PRO A 147 -8.83 -13.55 -7.81
N LYS A 148 -9.08 -14.04 -6.60
CA LYS A 148 -9.77 -13.29 -5.55
C LYS A 148 -8.86 -12.29 -4.84
N ASN A 149 -7.55 -12.43 -4.98
CA ASN A 149 -6.59 -11.52 -4.38
C ASN A 149 -6.53 -10.20 -5.15
N ALA A 150 -6.27 -9.11 -4.44
CA ALA A 150 -5.94 -7.84 -5.06
C ALA A 150 -4.62 -7.94 -5.83
N PRO A 151 -4.43 -7.15 -6.91
CA PRO A 151 -3.16 -7.11 -7.62
C PRO A 151 -2.01 -6.75 -6.68
N LEU A 152 -0.84 -7.34 -6.92
CA LEU A 152 0.32 -7.19 -6.05
C LEU A 152 1.10 -5.93 -6.43
N LEU A 153 1.32 -5.02 -5.48
CA LEU A 153 2.18 -3.84 -5.68
C LEU A 153 3.61 -4.16 -5.26
N ILE A 154 4.53 -3.97 -6.20
CA ILE A 154 5.95 -4.25 -6.01
C ILE A 154 6.78 -3.02 -6.37
N PHE A 155 7.68 -2.65 -5.47
CA PHE A 155 8.72 -1.65 -5.73
C PHE A 155 10.06 -2.37 -5.96
N PRO A 156 10.46 -2.62 -7.22
CA PRO A 156 11.59 -3.49 -7.51
C PRO A 156 12.94 -2.88 -7.15
N GLU A 157 13.02 -1.59 -6.88
CA GLU A 157 14.20 -0.93 -6.30
C GLU A 157 14.51 -1.47 -4.89
N GLY A 158 13.47 -1.82 -4.14
CA GLY A 158 13.57 -2.41 -2.81
C GLY A 158 13.97 -1.44 -1.70
N VAL A 159 14.22 -0.17 -2.02
CA VAL A 159 14.48 0.95 -1.10
C VAL A 159 13.90 2.22 -1.69
N CYS A 160 13.59 3.20 -0.84
CA CYS A 160 13.21 4.52 -1.31
C CYS A 160 14.45 5.28 -1.81
N VAL A 161 14.36 5.89 -2.98
CA VAL A 161 15.42 6.70 -3.59
C VAL A 161 14.90 8.10 -3.90
N ASN A 162 15.79 9.08 -3.99
CA ASN A 162 15.44 10.49 -4.10
C ASN A 162 14.97 10.95 -5.50
N ASN A 163 14.62 10.04 -6.37
CA ASN A 163 14.13 10.31 -7.74
C ASN A 163 15.11 11.09 -8.66
N THR A 164 16.37 11.23 -8.27
CA THR A 164 17.41 11.82 -9.15
C THR A 164 17.95 10.82 -10.15
N SER A 165 17.78 9.53 -9.87
CA SER A 165 18.14 8.41 -10.73
C SER A 165 17.29 7.19 -10.40
N VAL A 166 17.03 6.35 -11.38
CA VAL A 166 16.36 5.06 -11.20
C VAL A 166 17.40 4.01 -10.88
N MET A 167 17.20 3.27 -9.78
CA MET A 167 18.07 2.15 -9.43
C MET A 167 17.77 0.93 -10.29
N MET A 168 18.74 0.03 -10.40
CA MET A 168 18.54 -1.24 -11.07
C MET A 168 17.42 -2.03 -10.38
N PHE A 169 16.40 -2.40 -11.12
CA PHE A 169 15.28 -3.18 -10.65
C PHE A 169 15.70 -4.62 -10.34
N LYS A 170 15.24 -5.12 -9.20
CA LYS A 170 15.43 -6.52 -8.83
C LYS A 170 14.50 -7.40 -9.65
N LYS A 171 15.03 -8.51 -10.16
CA LYS A 171 14.32 -9.39 -11.09
C LYS A 171 13.11 -10.13 -10.53
N GLY A 172 12.97 -10.23 -9.22
CA GLY A 172 11.93 -11.03 -8.58
C GLY A 172 10.49 -10.70 -9.00
N ALA A 173 10.20 -9.43 -9.33
CA ALA A 173 8.91 -9.02 -9.87
C ALA A 173 8.65 -9.58 -11.29
N PHE A 174 9.72 -9.72 -12.08
CA PHE A 174 9.65 -10.11 -13.49
C PHE A 174 9.70 -11.64 -13.72
N GLU A 175 9.83 -12.41 -12.64
CA GLU A 175 9.89 -13.88 -12.67
C GLU A 175 8.55 -14.54 -12.27
N LEU A 176 7.46 -13.76 -12.15
CA LEU A 176 6.18 -14.25 -11.63
C LEU A 176 5.24 -14.83 -12.69
N ASP A 177 5.60 -14.71 -13.97
CA ASP A 177 4.81 -15.21 -15.13
C ASP A 177 3.35 -14.73 -15.12
N CYS A 178 3.17 -13.42 -14.97
CA CYS A 178 1.86 -12.77 -14.95
C CYS A 178 1.93 -11.39 -15.62
N PRO A 179 0.79 -10.78 -15.99
CA PRO A 179 0.77 -9.43 -16.54
C PRO A 179 1.40 -8.41 -15.59
N ILE A 180 2.21 -7.51 -16.14
CA ILE A 180 2.92 -6.46 -15.43
C ILE A 180 2.36 -5.11 -15.86
N TYR A 181 1.94 -4.30 -14.90
CA TYR A 181 1.43 -2.95 -15.10
C TYR A 181 2.43 -1.95 -14.50
N PRO A 182 3.25 -1.27 -15.33
CA PRO A 182 4.15 -0.25 -14.84
C PRO A 182 3.40 1.05 -14.52
N ILE A 183 3.77 1.69 -13.42
CA ILE A 183 3.31 3.03 -13.05
C ILE A 183 4.55 3.92 -12.83
N ALA A 184 4.53 5.12 -13.42
CA ALA A 184 5.58 6.13 -13.30
C ALA A 184 5.02 7.47 -12.80
#